data_1b12040857bb8f7ecf184de7a1386e9a
#
_entry.id   1b12040857bb8f7ecf184de7a1386e9a
#
_cell.length_a   1.000
_cell.length_b   1.000
_cell.length_c   1.000
_cell.angle_alpha   90.00
_cell.angle_beta   90.00
_cell.angle_gamma   90.00
#
_symmetry.space_group_name_H-M   'P 1'
#
loop_
_entity.id
_entity.type
_entity.pdbx_description
1 polymer ?
#
loop_
_entity_poly.entity_id
_entity_poly.type
_entity_poly.pdbx_seq_one_letter_code
_entity_poly.pdbx_strand_id
1 'polypeptide(L)'
;MTVQPSNVDPITMEVVQNALGAIADEMALVIMRTAYSTIVRDSMDYSTGVCDREGRIVAHGMTMALHLGSFPDAMAALIRDYGDDMHPGDMFIWNDPYAGGGQHLPDVYIVKPVFVAGELEGYAASLVHQIDMGGIAPGSAAVYAREIFQEGLRIPPIRLYHKGERNETFFKLMEKNTRIPDKLAGDMRAQVAACRTADAAMTDLIERYGSGTYRQIVEELHDHAERIMRAEISALPDGTWSFTDYLDGLGEEPEPIPLKVTITIDGGDMTLDWTGSAPQVDAAINCPVPFVKSACHLIVKCLAEEEIPNFEGFIRPLNIIVPEGTIVNPLPPAACAARAIVGWRSLDLLLGCFAQIVPDRVPAAGEGGVTFPSFSGYDGDDRFVCTEAWAGCWGAMHDRDGAFGIPNPGGNLTNQPVEMVEALFPLEITRYGMVENSGGPGKYRGSNAYQREYRFLSDETQMVMRSDRRRYLPYGLEGGRAGTPSWNLRNSGTPEQDAIPVMPMEPVIFKRGETFLHISGGGGGHGDPLERAPEDVLEDVREERFTADYARDVYGVVLSGNPLAVDAAKTDICRETIKKTAPDTEHPPYLRYFHDALGIRTFRLMGEREMES
;
A
#
# COMPACT_ATOMS: atom_id res chain seq x y z
N MET A 1 30.13 -13.75 21.71
CA MET A 1 31.23 -13.57 20.75
C MET A 1 31.79 -12.16 20.94
N THR A 2 33.08 -12.00 21.17
CA THR A 2 33.73 -10.69 21.26
C THR A 2 33.73 -10.05 19.87
N VAL A 3 32.92 -9.02 19.69
CA VAL A 3 32.89 -8.20 18.46
C VAL A 3 34.29 -7.58 18.32
N GLN A 4 35.02 -7.93 17.26
CA GLN A 4 36.21 -7.19 16.89
C GLN A 4 35.79 -5.77 16.51
N PRO A 5 36.46 -4.72 17.01
CA PRO A 5 36.12 -3.36 16.60
C PRO A 5 36.32 -3.22 15.09
N SER A 6 35.32 -2.66 14.40
CA SER A 6 35.44 -2.35 12.98
C SER A 6 36.64 -1.43 12.75
N ASN A 7 37.44 -1.71 11.71
CA ASN A 7 38.57 -0.85 11.32
C ASN A 7 38.10 0.40 10.53
N VAL A 8 36.78 0.60 10.40
CA VAL A 8 36.19 1.70 9.62
C VAL A 8 35.81 2.85 10.57
N ASP A 9 36.22 4.05 10.21
CA ASP A 9 35.86 5.26 10.94
C ASP A 9 34.33 5.50 10.89
N PRO A 10 33.66 5.67 12.05
CA PRO A 10 32.22 5.87 12.12
C PRO A 10 31.71 7.09 11.31
N ILE A 11 32.50 8.16 11.24
CA ILE A 11 32.16 9.36 10.46
C ILE A 11 32.12 9.01 8.96
N THR A 12 33.12 8.24 8.50
CA THR A 12 33.16 7.80 7.10
C THR A 12 32.00 6.85 6.78
N MET A 13 31.60 5.97 7.71
CA MET A 13 30.43 5.10 7.55
C MET A 13 29.15 5.93 7.37
N GLU A 14 28.92 6.92 8.23
CA GLU A 14 27.75 7.80 8.16
C GLU A 14 27.72 8.62 6.85
N VAL A 15 28.87 9.15 6.42
CA VAL A 15 28.96 9.88 5.15
C VAL A 15 28.63 8.99 3.94
N VAL A 16 29.13 7.76 3.92
CA VAL A 16 28.82 6.80 2.83
C VAL A 16 27.35 6.39 2.86
N GLN A 17 26.80 6.09 4.04
CA GLN A 17 25.37 5.77 4.22
C GLN A 17 24.48 6.89 3.67
N ASN A 18 24.74 8.13 4.08
CA ASN A 18 23.97 9.29 3.64
C ASN A 18 24.13 9.56 2.13
N ALA A 19 25.32 9.34 1.57
CA ALA A 19 25.56 9.46 0.14
C ALA A 19 24.76 8.42 -0.67
N LEU A 20 24.72 7.17 -0.21
CA LEU A 20 23.91 6.11 -0.84
C LEU A 20 22.42 6.44 -0.79
N GLY A 21 21.90 6.93 0.35
CA GLY A 21 20.53 7.41 0.47
C GLY A 21 20.21 8.54 -0.51
N ALA A 22 21.10 9.55 -0.60
CA ALA A 22 20.94 10.66 -1.55
C ALA A 22 20.94 10.21 -3.01
N ILE A 23 21.73 9.18 -3.37
CA ILE A 23 21.72 8.58 -4.72
C ILE A 23 20.35 7.96 -5.03
N ALA A 24 19.79 7.21 -4.09
CA ALA A 24 18.47 6.58 -4.28
C ALA A 24 17.34 7.62 -4.38
N ASP A 25 17.41 8.71 -3.61
CA ASP A 25 16.47 9.84 -3.68
C ASP A 25 16.60 10.62 -5.00
N GLU A 26 17.80 10.81 -5.51
CA GLU A 26 18.02 11.44 -6.82
C GLU A 26 17.43 10.59 -7.95
N MET A 27 17.56 9.26 -7.90
CA MET A 27 16.86 8.36 -8.83
C MET A 27 15.35 8.59 -8.83
N ALA A 28 14.75 8.69 -7.63
CA ALA A 28 13.33 8.94 -7.46
C ALA A 28 12.89 10.26 -8.11
N LEU A 29 13.65 11.33 -7.89
CA LEU A 29 13.42 12.64 -8.49
C LEU A 29 13.55 12.63 -10.02
N VAL A 30 14.50 11.86 -10.56
CA VAL A 30 14.65 11.70 -12.03
C VAL A 30 13.40 11.03 -12.60
N ILE A 31 12.89 9.95 -11.99
CA ILE A 31 11.67 9.29 -12.45
C ILE A 31 10.50 10.26 -12.40
N MET A 32 10.22 10.88 -11.25
CA MET A 32 9.11 11.81 -11.07
C MET A 32 9.09 12.92 -12.13
N ARG A 33 10.24 13.51 -12.41
CA ARG A 33 10.36 14.67 -13.33
C ARG A 33 10.30 14.29 -14.80
N THR A 34 10.60 13.06 -15.18
CA THR A 34 10.74 12.63 -16.57
C THR A 34 9.72 11.58 -17.00
N ALA A 35 8.89 11.07 -16.10
CA ALA A 35 7.82 10.14 -16.40
C ALA A 35 6.68 10.77 -17.22
N TYR A 36 6.00 9.95 -17.99
CA TYR A 36 4.96 10.35 -18.94
C TYR A 36 3.55 10.02 -18.45
N SER A 37 3.39 8.95 -17.68
CA SER A 37 2.09 8.56 -17.14
C SER A 37 1.76 9.28 -15.82
N THR A 38 0.47 9.48 -15.56
CA THR A 38 -0.01 10.12 -14.34
C THR A 38 0.19 9.24 -13.11
N ILE A 39 0.11 7.91 -13.27
CA ILE A 39 0.33 6.97 -12.15
C ILE A 39 1.77 7.07 -11.61
N VAL A 40 2.74 7.29 -12.49
CA VAL A 40 4.14 7.45 -12.09
C VAL A 40 4.43 8.88 -11.64
N ARG A 41 4.07 9.87 -12.46
CA ARG A 41 4.43 11.28 -12.22
C ARG A 41 3.63 11.91 -11.07
N ASP A 42 2.30 11.66 -11.03
CA ASP A 42 1.38 12.37 -10.16
C ASP A 42 0.98 11.52 -8.92
N SER A 43 0.80 10.19 -9.08
CA SER A 43 0.56 9.29 -7.95
C SER A 43 1.83 8.76 -7.29
N MET A 44 2.99 8.89 -7.93
CA MET A 44 4.31 8.45 -7.44
C MET A 44 4.39 6.93 -7.17
N ASP A 45 3.73 6.12 -8.04
CA ASP A 45 3.74 4.66 -7.89
C ASP A 45 5.01 4.05 -8.50
N TYR A 46 6.12 4.25 -7.81
CA TYR A 46 7.43 3.71 -8.16
C TYR A 46 8.34 3.61 -6.94
N SER A 47 9.46 2.88 -7.09
CA SER A 47 10.50 2.78 -6.07
C SER A 47 11.89 2.71 -6.70
N THR A 48 12.87 3.18 -5.94
CA THR A 48 14.28 3.23 -6.31
C THR A 48 15.13 2.62 -5.22
N GLY A 49 16.19 1.93 -5.60
CA GLY A 49 17.12 1.32 -4.67
C GLY A 49 18.52 1.19 -5.23
N VAL A 50 19.47 1.15 -4.33
CA VAL A 50 20.87 0.82 -4.60
C VAL A 50 21.18 -0.47 -3.88
N CYS A 51 21.84 -1.41 -4.59
CA CYS A 51 22.24 -2.69 -4.02
C CYS A 51 23.77 -2.83 -4.10
N ASP A 52 24.32 -3.62 -3.18
CA ASP A 52 25.72 -4.02 -3.22
C ASP A 52 25.98 -5.08 -4.33
N ARG A 53 27.21 -5.54 -4.43
CA ARG A 53 27.62 -6.53 -5.44
C ARG A 53 26.94 -7.90 -5.30
N GLU A 54 26.48 -8.24 -4.11
CA GLU A 54 25.71 -9.45 -3.79
C GLU A 54 24.21 -9.27 -4.07
N GLY A 55 23.77 -8.05 -4.44
CA GLY A 55 22.36 -7.72 -4.71
C GLY A 55 21.57 -7.35 -3.46
N ARG A 56 22.20 -7.19 -2.28
CA ARG A 56 21.55 -6.79 -1.04
C ARG A 56 21.32 -5.27 -1.05
N ILE A 57 20.16 -4.83 -0.57
CA ILE A 57 19.83 -3.40 -0.49
C ILE A 57 20.78 -2.69 0.48
N VAL A 58 21.36 -1.59 0.02
CA VAL A 58 22.20 -0.66 0.81
C VAL A 58 21.59 0.73 0.94
N ALA A 59 20.64 1.08 0.08
CA ALA A 59 19.82 2.29 0.20
C ALA A 59 18.56 2.14 -0.64
N HIS A 60 17.52 2.86 -0.23
CA HIS A 60 16.33 3.07 -1.05
C HIS A 60 15.85 4.52 -0.96
N GLY A 61 15.19 5.01 -2.01
CA GLY A 61 14.62 6.34 -2.02
C GLY A 61 13.37 6.43 -1.16
N MET A 62 12.96 7.65 -0.83
CA MET A 62 11.69 7.94 -0.15
C MET A 62 10.52 7.74 -1.11
N THR A 63 10.20 6.49 -1.40
CA THR A 63 9.24 6.03 -2.40
C THR A 63 8.25 5.04 -1.80
N MET A 64 7.52 4.25 -2.62
CA MET A 64 6.52 3.31 -2.11
C MET A 64 7.17 2.17 -1.31
N ALA A 65 6.89 2.11 -0.02
CA ALA A 65 7.56 1.19 0.90
C ALA A 65 7.26 -0.30 0.61
N LEU A 66 6.04 -0.65 0.20
CA LEU A 66 5.68 -2.03 -0.14
C LEU A 66 6.38 -2.60 -1.38
N HIS A 67 6.97 -1.78 -2.23
CA HIS A 67 7.81 -2.26 -3.32
C HIS A 67 9.18 -2.71 -2.84
N LEU A 68 9.74 -2.00 -1.86
CA LEU A 68 11.16 -2.12 -1.47
C LEU A 68 11.52 -3.49 -0.92
N GLY A 69 10.64 -4.13 -0.16
CA GLY A 69 10.88 -5.47 0.37
C GLY A 69 10.84 -6.60 -0.68
N SER A 70 10.50 -6.30 -1.94
CA SER A 70 10.59 -7.28 -3.04
C SER A 70 11.93 -7.27 -3.76
N PHE A 71 12.76 -6.23 -3.56
CA PHE A 71 14.08 -6.14 -4.20
C PHE A 71 15.00 -7.33 -3.90
N PRO A 72 15.07 -7.87 -2.67
CA PRO A 72 15.89 -9.05 -2.40
C PRO A 72 15.56 -10.25 -3.29
N ASP A 73 14.26 -10.58 -3.44
CA ASP A 73 13.82 -11.70 -4.29
C ASP A 73 14.05 -11.38 -5.79
N ALA A 74 13.82 -10.14 -6.20
CA ALA A 74 14.05 -9.67 -7.57
C ALA A 74 15.53 -9.69 -7.95
N MET A 75 16.42 -9.22 -7.07
CA MET A 75 17.86 -9.26 -7.28
C MET A 75 18.39 -10.69 -7.28
N ALA A 76 17.89 -11.57 -6.40
CA ALA A 76 18.25 -12.98 -6.39
C ALA A 76 17.90 -13.65 -7.73
N ALA A 77 16.75 -13.33 -8.34
CA ALA A 77 16.36 -13.83 -9.65
C ALA A 77 17.33 -13.35 -10.76
N LEU A 78 17.68 -12.07 -10.77
CA LEU A 78 18.62 -11.51 -11.73
C LEU A 78 20.01 -12.16 -11.62
N ILE A 79 20.53 -12.30 -10.39
CA ILE A 79 21.85 -12.89 -10.13
C ILE A 79 21.87 -14.38 -10.47
N ARG A 80 20.80 -15.12 -10.16
CA ARG A 80 20.66 -16.52 -10.56
C ARG A 80 20.78 -16.71 -12.08
N ASP A 81 20.15 -15.81 -12.87
CA ASP A 81 20.05 -15.96 -14.30
C ASP A 81 21.27 -15.37 -15.05
N TYR A 82 21.94 -14.35 -14.50
CA TYR A 82 22.98 -13.58 -15.19
C TYR A 82 24.25 -13.30 -14.37
N GLY A 83 24.37 -13.80 -13.12
CA GLY A 83 25.46 -13.42 -12.21
C GLY A 83 26.87 -13.51 -12.82
N ASP A 84 27.13 -14.57 -13.60
CA ASP A 84 28.43 -14.79 -14.26
C ASP A 84 28.55 -14.15 -15.66
N ASP A 85 27.47 -13.54 -16.17
CA ASP A 85 27.39 -12.98 -17.51
C ASP A 85 26.81 -11.54 -17.50
N MET A 86 27.41 -10.68 -16.66
CA MET A 86 27.12 -9.25 -16.64
C MET A 86 28.31 -8.45 -17.13
N HIS A 87 28.04 -7.40 -17.91
CA HIS A 87 29.07 -6.59 -18.55
C HIS A 87 28.83 -5.10 -18.33
N PRO A 88 29.87 -4.26 -18.34
CA PRO A 88 29.71 -2.81 -18.36
C PRO A 88 28.75 -2.36 -19.47
N GLY A 89 27.76 -1.55 -19.12
CA GLY A 89 26.74 -1.05 -20.04
C GLY A 89 25.49 -1.93 -20.18
N ASP A 90 25.46 -3.13 -19.55
CA ASP A 90 24.24 -3.94 -19.50
C ASP A 90 23.17 -3.24 -18.65
N MET A 91 21.91 -3.45 -19.01
CA MET A 91 20.72 -3.18 -18.18
C MET A 91 19.73 -4.31 -18.38
N PHE A 92 19.04 -4.66 -17.30
CA PHE A 92 18.07 -5.75 -17.28
C PHE A 92 16.67 -5.23 -17.01
N ILE A 93 15.65 -5.96 -17.53
CA ILE A 93 14.24 -5.67 -17.34
C ILE A 93 13.46 -6.95 -17.09
N TRP A 94 12.50 -6.92 -16.17
CA TRP A 94 11.52 -8.00 -15.94
C TRP A 94 10.34 -7.53 -15.11
N ASN A 95 9.28 -8.36 -15.06
CA ASN A 95 8.11 -8.14 -14.22
C ASN A 95 7.48 -9.43 -13.70
N ASP A 96 8.12 -10.60 -13.92
CA ASP A 96 7.55 -11.90 -13.57
C ASP A 96 7.41 -12.06 -12.04
N PRO A 97 6.18 -12.20 -11.49
CA PRO A 97 5.97 -12.34 -10.06
C PRO A 97 6.33 -13.71 -9.50
N TYR A 98 6.50 -14.71 -10.34
CA TYR A 98 6.82 -16.09 -9.91
C TYR A 98 8.32 -16.37 -9.97
N ALA A 99 8.88 -16.39 -11.17
CA ALA A 99 10.29 -16.74 -11.37
C ALA A 99 11.22 -15.52 -11.21
N GLY A 100 10.71 -14.32 -11.37
CA GLY A 100 11.48 -13.08 -11.33
C GLY A 100 11.47 -12.34 -9.99
N GLY A 101 10.79 -12.86 -8.95
CA GLY A 101 10.69 -12.16 -7.67
C GLY A 101 9.88 -10.86 -7.74
N GLY A 102 9.08 -10.66 -8.80
CA GLY A 102 8.20 -9.50 -8.98
C GLY A 102 6.95 -9.55 -8.13
N GLN A 103 6.11 -8.52 -8.25
CA GLN A 103 4.86 -8.42 -7.48
C GLN A 103 3.62 -8.65 -8.33
N HIS A 104 3.51 -8.00 -9.50
CA HIS A 104 2.55 -8.24 -10.57
C HIS A 104 3.08 -7.64 -11.89
N LEU A 105 2.41 -7.91 -13.02
CA LEU A 105 2.97 -7.54 -14.32
C LEU A 105 3.16 -6.03 -14.55
N PRO A 106 2.32 -5.11 -14.03
CA PRO A 106 2.59 -3.68 -14.14
C PRO A 106 3.85 -3.21 -13.41
N ASP A 107 4.32 -3.91 -12.37
CA ASP A 107 5.52 -3.56 -11.62
C ASP A 107 6.77 -4.03 -12.36
N VAL A 108 7.33 -3.13 -13.18
CA VAL A 108 8.48 -3.42 -14.04
C VAL A 108 9.77 -3.00 -13.36
N TYR A 109 10.66 -3.96 -13.14
CA TYR A 109 12.03 -3.70 -12.71
C TYR A 109 12.91 -3.30 -13.88
N ILE A 110 13.74 -2.27 -13.69
CA ILE A 110 14.92 -2.00 -14.52
C ILE A 110 16.12 -1.88 -13.59
N VAL A 111 17.14 -2.71 -13.85
CA VAL A 111 18.35 -2.78 -13.02
C VAL A 111 19.58 -2.64 -13.89
N LYS A 112 20.52 -1.80 -13.43
CA LYS A 112 21.81 -1.57 -14.06
C LYS A 112 22.93 -2.01 -13.13
N PRO A 113 23.76 -3.01 -13.51
CA PRO A 113 25.01 -3.31 -12.84
C PRO A 113 25.98 -2.13 -12.88
N VAL A 114 26.62 -1.83 -11.77
CA VAL A 114 27.61 -0.77 -11.60
C VAL A 114 29.00 -1.38 -11.58
N PHE A 115 29.84 -1.00 -12.53
CA PHE A 115 31.20 -1.48 -12.66
C PHE A 115 32.20 -0.37 -12.40
N VAL A 116 33.17 -0.59 -11.51
CA VAL A 116 34.27 0.33 -11.23
C VAL A 116 35.59 -0.40 -11.51
N ALA A 117 36.43 0.19 -12.33
CA ALA A 117 37.70 -0.41 -12.78
C ALA A 117 37.54 -1.84 -13.39
N GLY A 118 36.38 -2.15 -13.95
CA GLY A 118 36.06 -3.46 -14.55
C GLY A 118 35.52 -4.51 -13.59
N GLU A 119 35.42 -4.22 -12.31
CA GLU A 119 34.83 -5.08 -11.28
C GLU A 119 33.39 -4.67 -10.99
N LEU A 120 32.50 -5.64 -10.80
CA LEU A 120 31.12 -5.39 -10.35
C LEU A 120 31.14 -4.97 -8.88
N GLU A 121 30.57 -3.79 -8.59
CA GLU A 121 30.54 -3.21 -7.23
C GLU A 121 29.13 -3.07 -6.65
N GLY A 122 28.11 -3.11 -7.49
CA GLY A 122 26.73 -2.99 -7.03
C GLY A 122 25.74 -2.86 -8.18
N TYR A 123 24.51 -2.43 -7.83
CA TYR A 123 23.42 -2.25 -8.78
C TYR A 123 22.62 -1.01 -8.48
N ALA A 124 22.21 -0.30 -9.50
CA ALA A 124 21.15 0.71 -9.46
C ALA A 124 19.84 0.06 -9.92
N ALA A 125 18.82 0.07 -9.07
CA ALA A 125 17.57 -0.63 -9.30
C ALA A 125 16.37 0.30 -9.21
N SER A 126 15.41 0.15 -10.11
CA SER A 126 14.12 0.86 -10.09
C SER A 126 12.99 -0.11 -10.35
N LEU A 127 11.86 0.10 -9.67
CA LEU A 127 10.59 -0.55 -9.92
C LEU A 127 9.56 0.55 -10.19
N VAL A 128 8.80 0.43 -11.29
CA VAL A 128 7.78 1.40 -11.67
C VAL A 128 6.52 0.68 -12.10
N HIS A 129 5.38 1.07 -11.52
CA HIS A 129 4.07 0.62 -11.96
C HIS A 129 3.73 1.21 -13.33
N GLN A 130 3.80 0.39 -14.35
CA GLN A 130 3.46 0.79 -15.71
C GLN A 130 1.96 0.94 -15.88
N ILE A 131 1.55 1.93 -16.68
CA ILE A 131 0.13 2.26 -16.83
C ILE A 131 -0.67 1.17 -17.56
N ASP A 132 -0.04 0.34 -18.39
CA ASP A 132 -0.68 -0.77 -19.11
C ASP A 132 0.36 -1.76 -19.65
N MET A 133 0.21 -3.03 -19.29
CA MET A 133 1.05 -4.14 -19.77
C MET A 133 0.29 -5.08 -20.73
N GLY A 134 -0.86 -4.65 -21.24
CA GLY A 134 -1.74 -5.46 -22.08
C GLY A 134 -2.76 -6.29 -21.32
N GLY A 135 -3.00 -7.52 -21.77
CA GLY A 135 -3.97 -8.42 -21.13
C GLY A 135 -5.43 -8.12 -21.46
N ILE A 136 -6.35 -8.75 -20.72
CA ILE A 136 -7.80 -8.71 -21.00
C ILE A 136 -8.47 -7.41 -20.56
N ALA A 137 -7.83 -6.65 -19.65
CA ALA A 137 -8.35 -5.37 -19.15
C ALA A 137 -7.36 -4.24 -19.31
N PRO A 138 -7.85 -3.01 -19.57
CA PRO A 138 -7.03 -1.80 -19.53
C PRO A 138 -6.41 -1.59 -18.16
N GLY A 139 -5.17 -1.06 -18.13
CA GLY A 139 -4.40 -0.90 -16.91
C GLY A 139 -3.89 -2.23 -16.32
N SER A 140 -4.12 -3.36 -17.00
CA SER A 140 -3.68 -4.70 -16.58
C SER A 140 -4.11 -5.08 -15.15
N ALA A 141 -5.28 -4.57 -14.71
CA ALA A 141 -5.76 -4.68 -13.32
C ALA A 141 -7.06 -5.49 -13.18
N ALA A 142 -7.33 -6.45 -14.10
CA ALA A 142 -8.55 -7.25 -14.10
C ALA A 142 -8.64 -8.15 -12.87
N VAL A 143 -9.50 -7.82 -11.90
CA VAL A 143 -9.81 -8.69 -10.73
C VAL A 143 -10.31 -10.06 -11.17
N TYR A 144 -11.09 -10.11 -12.25
CA TYR A 144 -11.72 -11.31 -12.82
C TYR A 144 -10.78 -12.18 -13.66
N ALA A 145 -9.50 -11.83 -13.80
CA ALA A 145 -8.52 -12.74 -14.42
C ALA A 145 -8.27 -13.94 -13.49
N ARG A 146 -8.17 -15.13 -14.07
CA ARG A 146 -7.96 -16.39 -13.36
C ARG A 146 -6.55 -16.92 -13.47
N GLU A 147 -5.89 -16.59 -14.58
CA GLU A 147 -4.54 -16.99 -14.88
C GLU A 147 -3.70 -15.77 -15.23
N ILE A 148 -2.43 -15.78 -14.84
CA ILE A 148 -1.47 -14.70 -15.12
C ILE A 148 -1.34 -14.38 -16.62
N PHE A 149 -1.58 -15.34 -17.49
CA PHE A 149 -1.56 -15.15 -18.95
C PHE A 149 -2.62 -14.17 -19.46
N GLN A 150 -3.68 -13.93 -18.68
CA GLN A 150 -4.74 -12.98 -19.01
C GLN A 150 -4.39 -11.54 -18.61
N GLU A 151 -3.36 -11.35 -17.76
CA GLU A 151 -3.03 -10.04 -17.17
C GLU A 151 -2.17 -9.16 -18.06
N GLY A 152 -1.41 -9.74 -18.97
CA GLY A 152 -0.55 -8.98 -19.88
C GLY A 152 0.75 -9.67 -20.23
N LEU A 153 1.70 -8.88 -20.71
CA LEU A 153 3.02 -9.37 -21.11
C LEU A 153 3.87 -9.70 -19.87
N ARG A 154 4.12 -10.98 -19.67
CA ARG A 154 5.01 -11.50 -18.65
C ARG A 154 6.44 -11.56 -19.15
N ILE A 155 7.35 -10.84 -18.50
CA ILE A 155 8.74 -10.65 -18.91
C ILE A 155 9.63 -11.32 -17.85
N PRO A 156 10.35 -12.40 -18.19
CA PRO A 156 11.41 -12.92 -17.31
C PRO A 156 12.60 -11.96 -17.26
N PRO A 157 13.57 -12.12 -16.36
CA PRO A 157 14.81 -11.34 -16.44
C PRO A 157 15.47 -11.44 -17.81
N ILE A 158 15.57 -10.32 -18.53
CA ILE A 158 16.20 -10.23 -19.86
C ILE A 158 17.04 -8.97 -19.97
N ARG A 159 17.99 -8.95 -20.90
CA ARG A 159 18.76 -7.74 -21.22
C ARG A 159 17.90 -6.73 -21.98
N LEU A 160 17.71 -5.55 -21.36
CA LEU A 160 17.15 -4.36 -22.01
C LEU A 160 18.19 -3.63 -22.84
N TYR A 161 19.43 -3.58 -22.33
CA TYR A 161 20.64 -3.12 -23.03
C TYR A 161 21.74 -4.17 -22.85
N HIS A 162 22.50 -4.43 -23.90
CA HIS A 162 23.69 -5.27 -23.86
C HIS A 162 24.91 -4.45 -24.25
N LYS A 163 25.84 -4.26 -23.30
CA LYS A 163 27.06 -3.46 -23.50
C LYS A 163 26.78 -2.05 -24.07
N GLY A 164 25.67 -1.44 -23.62
CA GLY A 164 25.22 -0.14 -24.06
C GLY A 164 24.30 -0.14 -25.29
N GLU A 165 24.19 -1.25 -26.01
CA GLU A 165 23.31 -1.39 -27.17
C GLU A 165 21.89 -1.79 -26.77
N ARG A 166 20.89 -1.05 -27.27
CA ARG A 166 19.48 -1.22 -26.98
C ARG A 166 18.89 -2.47 -27.63
N ASN A 167 18.09 -3.23 -26.91
CA ASN A 167 17.33 -4.38 -27.42
C ASN A 167 16.09 -3.92 -28.22
N GLU A 168 16.28 -3.57 -29.49
CA GLU A 168 15.19 -3.06 -30.34
C GLU A 168 14.03 -4.05 -30.52
N THR A 169 14.31 -5.36 -30.46
CA THR A 169 13.27 -6.39 -30.60
C THR A 169 12.31 -6.32 -29.40
N PHE A 170 12.83 -6.16 -28.19
CA PHE A 170 12.01 -6.01 -27.00
C PHE A 170 11.09 -4.78 -27.08
N PHE A 171 11.63 -3.62 -27.44
CA PHE A 171 10.81 -2.40 -27.55
C PHE A 171 9.71 -2.51 -28.61
N LYS A 172 9.98 -3.17 -29.75
CA LYS A 172 8.95 -3.44 -30.76
C LYS A 172 7.85 -4.38 -30.26
N LEU A 173 8.20 -5.39 -29.44
CA LEU A 173 7.22 -6.26 -28.80
C LEU A 173 6.35 -5.49 -27.81
N MET A 174 6.95 -4.65 -26.97
CA MET A 174 6.21 -3.82 -26.01
C MET A 174 5.23 -2.89 -26.71
N GLU A 175 5.65 -2.20 -27.78
CA GLU A 175 4.80 -1.30 -28.57
C GLU A 175 3.52 -1.99 -29.08
N LYS A 176 3.60 -3.26 -29.49
CA LYS A 176 2.47 -3.99 -30.08
C LYS A 176 1.59 -4.73 -29.07
N ASN A 177 2.05 -4.89 -27.82
CA ASN A 177 1.32 -5.63 -26.79
C ASN A 177 0.67 -4.72 -25.74
N THR A 178 0.85 -3.40 -25.82
CA THR A 178 0.29 -2.43 -24.88
C THR A 178 -0.64 -1.45 -25.56
N ARG A 179 -1.60 -0.86 -24.82
CA ARG A 179 -2.65 0.00 -25.37
C ARG A 179 -2.18 1.44 -25.60
N ILE A 180 -1.22 1.91 -24.80
CA ILE A 180 -0.70 3.28 -24.79
C ILE A 180 0.84 3.28 -24.80
N PRO A 181 1.46 2.78 -25.87
CA PRO A 181 2.89 2.48 -25.94
C PRO A 181 3.79 3.70 -25.73
N ASP A 182 3.36 4.90 -26.13
CA ASP A 182 4.16 6.12 -25.96
C ASP A 182 4.36 6.48 -24.48
N LYS A 183 3.32 6.31 -23.65
CA LYS A 183 3.39 6.53 -22.19
C LYS A 183 4.32 5.51 -21.56
N LEU A 184 4.12 4.23 -21.86
CA LEU A 184 4.97 3.14 -21.39
C LEU A 184 6.44 3.37 -21.74
N ALA A 185 6.74 3.66 -23.02
CA ALA A 185 8.11 3.93 -23.46
C ALA A 185 8.72 5.17 -22.80
N GLY A 186 7.89 6.16 -22.45
CA GLY A 186 8.29 7.35 -21.68
C GLY A 186 8.74 6.97 -20.27
N ASP A 187 7.92 6.21 -19.54
CA ASP A 187 8.19 5.78 -18.17
C ASP A 187 9.41 4.84 -18.09
N MET A 188 9.57 3.92 -19.05
CA MET A 188 10.77 3.09 -19.15
C MET A 188 12.05 3.92 -19.40
N ARG A 189 11.97 4.98 -20.21
CA ARG A 189 13.11 5.91 -20.39
C ARG A 189 13.46 6.65 -19.11
N ALA A 190 12.46 7.02 -18.30
CA ALA A 190 12.67 7.63 -16.99
C ALA A 190 13.42 6.69 -16.04
N GLN A 191 13.05 5.40 -16.00
CA GLN A 191 13.76 4.38 -15.21
C GLN A 191 15.21 4.20 -15.68
N VAL A 192 15.44 4.11 -17.00
CA VAL A 192 16.79 4.01 -17.58
C VAL A 192 17.65 5.21 -17.21
N ALA A 193 17.08 6.43 -17.26
CA ALA A 193 17.78 7.65 -16.88
C ALA A 193 18.14 7.64 -15.39
N ALA A 194 17.23 7.27 -14.51
CA ALA A 194 17.46 7.14 -13.08
C ALA A 194 18.60 6.15 -12.75
N CYS A 195 18.58 4.97 -13.36
CA CYS A 195 19.64 3.98 -13.16
C CYS A 195 21.01 4.46 -13.68
N ARG A 196 21.06 5.25 -14.76
CA ARG A 196 22.31 5.86 -15.26
C ARG A 196 22.82 6.95 -14.32
N THR A 197 21.94 7.74 -13.73
CA THR A 197 22.31 8.76 -12.73
C THR A 197 22.95 8.09 -11.51
N ALA A 198 22.34 7.04 -10.99
CA ALA A 198 22.90 6.30 -9.87
C ALA A 198 24.23 5.59 -10.20
N ASP A 199 24.35 4.99 -11.38
CA ASP A 199 25.60 4.36 -11.83
C ASP A 199 26.78 5.36 -11.78
N ALA A 200 26.59 6.58 -12.30
CA ALA A 200 27.63 7.62 -12.26
C ALA A 200 27.95 8.05 -10.81
N ALA A 201 26.93 8.30 -9.99
CA ALA A 201 27.13 8.77 -8.62
C ALA A 201 27.74 7.67 -7.71
N MET A 202 27.35 6.40 -7.89
CA MET A 202 27.96 5.26 -7.19
C MET A 202 29.43 5.08 -7.61
N THR A 203 29.73 5.20 -8.90
CA THR A 203 31.11 5.13 -9.42
C THR A 203 31.97 6.20 -8.74
N ASP A 204 31.53 7.45 -8.74
CA ASP A 204 32.24 8.56 -8.08
C ASP A 204 32.46 8.33 -6.57
N LEU A 205 31.42 7.80 -5.89
CA LEU A 205 31.52 7.48 -4.46
C LEU A 205 32.54 6.36 -4.20
N ILE A 206 32.48 5.28 -4.97
CA ILE A 206 33.38 4.12 -4.81
C ILE A 206 34.82 4.47 -5.18
N GLU A 207 35.04 5.24 -6.24
CA GLU A 207 36.39 5.73 -6.61
C GLU A 207 37.00 6.62 -5.53
N ARG A 208 36.19 7.45 -4.87
CA ARG A 208 36.66 8.36 -3.79
C ARG A 208 37.21 7.61 -2.59
N TYR A 209 36.57 6.50 -2.16
CA TYR A 209 36.96 5.75 -0.98
C TYR A 209 37.80 4.51 -1.31
N GLY A 210 37.78 4.06 -2.55
CA GLY A 210 38.35 2.80 -3.03
C GLY A 210 37.46 1.62 -2.76
N SER A 211 37.34 0.68 -3.74
CA SER A 211 36.44 -0.49 -3.69
C SER A 211 36.59 -1.31 -2.40
N GLY A 212 37.84 -1.53 -1.92
CA GLY A 212 38.08 -2.30 -0.70
C GLY A 212 37.48 -1.67 0.54
N THR A 213 37.66 -0.36 0.74
CA THR A 213 37.07 0.39 1.86
C THR A 213 35.56 0.46 1.74
N TYR A 214 35.02 0.73 0.55
CA TYR A 214 33.58 0.76 0.30
C TYR A 214 32.90 -0.56 0.69
N ARG A 215 33.44 -1.69 0.23
CA ARG A 215 32.91 -3.03 0.56
C ARG A 215 32.92 -3.31 2.07
N GLN A 216 33.99 -2.89 2.79
CA GLN A 216 34.05 -3.02 4.25
C GLN A 216 33.00 -2.18 4.96
N ILE A 217 32.78 -0.93 4.50
CA ILE A 217 31.75 -0.04 5.04
C ILE A 217 30.37 -0.65 4.86
N VAL A 218 30.05 -1.13 3.65
CA VAL A 218 28.76 -1.74 3.33
C VAL A 218 28.47 -2.95 4.22
N GLU A 219 29.45 -3.85 4.41
CA GLU A 219 29.26 -5.02 5.28
C GLU A 219 29.04 -4.62 6.74
N GLU A 220 29.81 -3.67 7.26
CA GLU A 220 29.62 -3.17 8.64
C GLU A 220 28.25 -2.51 8.83
N LEU A 221 27.71 -1.81 7.81
CA LEU A 221 26.38 -1.20 7.85
C LEU A 221 25.27 -2.26 7.83
N HIS A 222 25.44 -3.36 7.10
CA HIS A 222 24.52 -4.51 7.18
C HIS A 222 24.53 -5.12 8.60
N ASP A 223 25.71 -5.35 9.17
CA ASP A 223 25.85 -5.91 10.51
C ASP A 223 25.32 -4.93 11.58
N HIS A 224 25.49 -3.64 11.36
CA HIS A 224 24.94 -2.61 12.24
C HIS A 224 23.41 -2.61 12.23
N ALA A 225 22.80 -2.64 11.06
CA ALA A 225 21.33 -2.75 10.91
C ALA A 225 20.76 -4.02 11.57
N GLU A 226 21.44 -5.16 11.44
CA GLU A 226 21.07 -6.40 12.13
C GLU A 226 21.14 -6.24 13.65
N ARG A 227 22.23 -5.66 14.18
CA ARG A 227 22.39 -5.48 15.63
C ARG A 227 21.28 -4.61 16.23
N ILE A 228 20.91 -3.51 15.55
CA ILE A 228 19.81 -2.65 16.02
C ILE A 228 18.50 -3.45 15.99
N MET A 229 18.17 -4.10 14.88
CA MET A 229 16.92 -4.86 14.78
C MET A 229 16.82 -5.97 15.83
N ARG A 230 17.91 -6.71 16.10
CA ARG A 230 17.94 -7.72 17.15
C ARG A 230 17.74 -7.11 18.54
N ALA A 231 18.28 -5.93 18.79
CA ALA A 231 18.08 -5.22 20.06
C ALA A 231 16.61 -4.78 20.21
N GLU A 232 16.00 -4.25 19.16
CA GLU A 232 14.60 -3.87 19.12
C GLU A 232 13.66 -5.06 19.36
N ILE A 233 13.93 -6.20 18.70
CA ILE A 233 13.16 -7.44 18.91
C ILE A 233 13.33 -7.94 20.35
N SER A 234 14.56 -7.94 20.89
CA SER A 234 14.83 -8.38 22.25
C SER A 234 14.21 -7.50 23.34
N ALA A 235 13.80 -6.28 23.01
CA ALA A 235 13.07 -5.39 23.92
C ALA A 235 11.57 -5.74 24.01
N LEU A 236 11.07 -6.57 23.09
CA LEU A 236 9.68 -7.05 23.09
C LEU A 236 9.56 -8.29 24.00
N PRO A 237 8.38 -8.60 24.53
CA PRO A 237 8.17 -9.82 25.31
C PRO A 237 8.30 -11.07 24.45
N ASP A 238 8.96 -12.12 24.95
CA ASP A 238 8.94 -13.45 24.34
C ASP A 238 7.53 -14.03 24.39
N GLY A 239 7.10 -14.69 23.31
CA GLY A 239 5.76 -15.30 23.26
C GLY A 239 5.28 -15.59 21.85
N THR A 240 4.01 -15.99 21.77
CA THR A 240 3.35 -16.28 20.50
C THR A 240 1.94 -15.67 20.50
N TRP A 241 1.65 -14.88 19.47
CA TRP A 241 0.37 -14.20 19.27
C TRP A 241 -0.16 -14.47 17.87
N SER A 242 -1.47 -14.46 17.72
CA SER A 242 -2.11 -14.74 16.44
C SER A 242 -3.26 -13.76 16.21
N PHE A 243 -3.44 -13.37 14.95
CA PHE A 243 -4.55 -12.51 14.54
C PHE A 243 -5.09 -12.97 13.17
N THR A 244 -6.40 -12.85 12.99
CA THR A 244 -7.10 -13.16 11.73
C THR A 244 -7.93 -11.96 11.32
N ASP A 245 -7.81 -11.53 10.07
CA ASP A 245 -8.67 -10.53 9.43
C ASP A 245 -9.24 -11.12 8.13
N TYR A 246 -10.26 -10.50 7.56
CA TYR A 246 -10.98 -11.03 6.41
C TYR A 246 -11.10 -9.99 5.30
N LEU A 247 -10.85 -10.40 4.06
CA LEU A 247 -11.34 -9.65 2.90
C LEU A 247 -12.82 -9.93 2.71
N ASP A 248 -13.56 -8.95 2.20
CA ASP A 248 -15.01 -9.06 1.97
C ASP A 248 -15.38 -10.19 1.00
N GLY A 249 -14.50 -10.52 0.04
CA GLY A 249 -14.73 -11.54 -0.99
C GLY A 249 -15.04 -10.96 -2.38
N LEU A 250 -15.47 -11.80 -3.30
CA LEU A 250 -15.55 -11.54 -4.75
C LEU A 250 -17.00 -11.49 -5.24
N GLY A 251 -17.31 -10.56 -6.15
CA GLY A 251 -18.59 -10.52 -6.86
C GLY A 251 -19.78 -10.06 -6.02
N GLU A 252 -20.99 -10.47 -6.47
CA GLU A 252 -22.27 -10.05 -5.89
C GLU A 252 -22.61 -10.76 -4.58
N GLU A 253 -22.24 -12.03 -4.45
CA GLU A 253 -22.44 -12.85 -3.26
C GLU A 253 -21.08 -13.24 -2.67
N PRO A 254 -20.36 -12.29 -2.07
CA PRO A 254 -18.99 -12.51 -1.64
C PRO A 254 -18.93 -13.39 -0.39
N GLU A 255 -18.03 -14.38 -0.44
CA GLU A 255 -17.65 -15.19 0.70
C GLU A 255 -16.38 -14.63 1.34
N PRO A 256 -16.28 -14.58 2.68
CA PRO A 256 -15.12 -14.03 3.37
C PRO A 256 -13.86 -14.83 3.08
N ILE A 257 -12.75 -14.10 2.86
CA ILE A 257 -11.43 -14.70 2.59
C ILE A 257 -10.52 -14.42 3.80
N PRO A 258 -10.24 -15.40 4.66
CA PRO A 258 -9.42 -15.21 5.84
C PRO A 258 -7.94 -15.02 5.49
N LEU A 259 -7.31 -14.06 6.16
CA LEU A 259 -5.88 -13.87 6.26
C LEU A 259 -5.47 -14.04 7.72
N LYS A 260 -4.45 -14.85 7.98
CA LYS A 260 -3.98 -15.13 9.34
C LYS A 260 -2.47 -14.97 9.44
N VAL A 261 -2.02 -14.37 10.54
CA VAL A 261 -0.61 -14.35 10.91
C VAL A 261 -0.44 -14.80 12.36
N THR A 262 0.63 -15.55 12.62
CA THR A 262 1.11 -15.89 13.96
C THR A 262 2.52 -15.33 14.12
N ILE A 263 2.74 -14.50 15.12
CA ILE A 263 4.04 -13.89 15.43
C ILE A 263 4.61 -14.59 16.66
N THR A 264 5.82 -15.13 16.54
CA THR A 264 6.58 -15.71 17.65
C THR A 264 7.87 -14.94 17.84
N ILE A 265 8.12 -14.48 19.06
CA ILE A 265 9.34 -13.78 19.48
C ILE A 265 10.10 -14.67 20.43
N ASP A 266 11.39 -14.91 20.14
CA ASP A 266 12.32 -15.69 20.93
C ASP A 266 13.67 -14.96 20.99
N GLY A 267 13.90 -14.23 22.07
CA GLY A 267 15.06 -13.37 22.27
C GLY A 267 15.18 -12.31 21.18
N GLY A 268 16.21 -12.38 20.32
CA GLY A 268 16.46 -11.41 19.25
C GLY A 268 15.97 -11.85 17.87
N ASP A 269 15.18 -12.93 17.78
CA ASP A 269 14.64 -13.46 16.52
C ASP A 269 13.10 -13.40 16.54
N MET A 270 12.52 -13.18 15.36
CA MET A 270 11.07 -13.10 15.18
C MET A 270 10.64 -13.99 14.01
N THR A 271 9.62 -14.84 14.25
CA THR A 271 8.96 -15.61 13.20
C THR A 271 7.58 -15.06 12.92
N LEU A 272 7.29 -14.80 11.64
CA LEU A 272 5.98 -14.38 11.15
C LEU A 272 5.42 -15.49 10.25
N ASP A 273 4.47 -16.27 10.78
CA ASP A 273 3.91 -17.47 10.12
C ASP A 273 2.48 -17.20 9.63
N TRP A 274 2.26 -17.32 8.31
CA TRP A 274 1.00 -17.11 7.61
C TRP A 274 0.16 -18.37 7.46
N THR A 275 0.50 -19.43 8.16
CA THR A 275 -0.28 -20.69 8.17
C THR A 275 -1.69 -20.44 8.69
N GLY A 276 -2.69 -20.87 7.91
CA GLY A 276 -4.12 -20.65 8.20
C GLY A 276 -4.77 -19.55 7.36
N SER A 277 -4.00 -18.84 6.53
CA SER A 277 -4.57 -17.99 5.47
C SER A 277 -5.29 -18.84 4.42
N ALA A 278 -6.27 -18.25 3.72
CA ALA A 278 -7.07 -18.92 2.71
C ALA A 278 -6.22 -19.59 1.61
N PRO A 279 -6.69 -20.67 0.97
CA PRO A 279 -6.12 -21.16 -0.28
C PRO A 279 -6.11 -20.06 -1.35
N GLN A 280 -5.24 -20.20 -2.37
CA GLN A 280 -5.30 -19.34 -3.55
C GLN A 280 -6.70 -19.39 -4.19
N VAL A 281 -7.12 -18.26 -4.76
CA VAL A 281 -8.45 -18.08 -5.33
C VAL A 281 -8.42 -17.99 -6.85
N ASP A 282 -9.54 -18.34 -7.51
CA ASP A 282 -9.72 -18.26 -8.96
C ASP A 282 -10.08 -16.81 -9.40
N ALA A 283 -9.22 -15.87 -8.98
CA ALA A 283 -9.33 -14.44 -9.27
C ALA A 283 -7.94 -13.78 -9.09
N ALA A 284 -7.75 -12.58 -9.63
CA ALA A 284 -6.45 -11.92 -9.67
C ALA A 284 -6.03 -11.22 -8.36
N ILE A 285 -6.57 -11.63 -7.22
CA ILE A 285 -6.23 -11.04 -5.91
C ILE A 285 -5.16 -11.82 -5.14
N ASN A 286 -4.66 -12.94 -5.68
CA ASN A 286 -3.58 -13.69 -5.06
C ASN A 286 -2.32 -12.82 -4.93
N CYS A 287 -1.65 -12.91 -3.80
CA CYS A 287 -0.52 -12.05 -3.44
C CYS A 287 0.80 -12.85 -3.49
N PRO A 288 1.71 -12.55 -4.42
CA PRO A 288 3.02 -13.20 -4.47
C PRO A 288 3.85 -12.93 -3.21
N VAL A 289 4.67 -13.91 -2.82
CA VAL A 289 5.49 -13.90 -1.60
C VAL A 289 6.32 -12.62 -1.42
N PRO A 290 6.97 -12.05 -2.46
CA PRO A 290 7.76 -10.83 -2.27
C PRO A 290 6.97 -9.66 -1.68
N PHE A 291 5.68 -9.54 -2.02
CA PHE A 291 4.82 -8.48 -1.47
C PHE A 291 4.45 -8.74 0.00
N VAL A 292 4.21 -9.99 0.38
CA VAL A 292 3.95 -10.39 1.78
C VAL A 292 5.19 -10.16 2.65
N LYS A 293 6.38 -10.54 2.16
CA LYS A 293 7.65 -10.23 2.82
C LYS A 293 7.84 -8.73 3.02
N SER A 294 7.51 -7.92 2.00
CA SER A 294 7.56 -6.46 2.09
C SER A 294 6.70 -5.93 3.24
N ALA A 295 5.47 -6.44 3.40
CA ALA A 295 4.59 -6.05 4.48
C ALA A 295 5.18 -6.41 5.86
N CYS A 296 5.76 -7.61 6.00
CA CYS A 296 6.42 -8.05 7.23
C CYS A 296 7.62 -7.14 7.59
N HIS A 297 8.55 -6.96 6.64
CA HIS A 297 9.74 -6.14 6.84
C HIS A 297 9.39 -4.71 7.22
N LEU A 298 8.40 -4.13 6.53
CA LEU A 298 7.95 -2.77 6.76
C LEU A 298 7.37 -2.59 8.17
N ILE A 299 6.40 -3.43 8.56
CA ILE A 299 5.73 -3.26 9.86
C ILE A 299 6.71 -3.46 11.01
N VAL A 300 7.57 -4.48 10.95
CA VAL A 300 8.56 -4.70 12.01
C VAL A 300 9.50 -3.49 12.11
N LYS A 301 9.94 -2.93 10.98
CA LYS A 301 10.79 -1.73 10.97
C LYS A 301 10.06 -0.48 11.50
N CYS A 302 8.79 -0.29 11.17
CA CYS A 302 7.98 0.84 11.66
C CYS A 302 7.72 0.80 13.17
N LEU A 303 7.81 -0.38 13.80
CA LEU A 303 7.61 -0.55 15.23
C LEU A 303 8.91 -0.41 16.05
N ALA A 304 10.07 -0.28 15.41
CA ALA A 304 11.33 0.00 16.09
C ALA A 304 11.32 1.42 16.69
N GLU A 305 11.90 1.57 17.88
CA GLU A 305 12.09 2.89 18.54
C GLU A 305 13.34 3.61 18.01
N GLU A 306 14.39 2.83 17.71
CA GLU A 306 15.63 3.36 17.14
C GLU A 306 15.55 3.41 15.60
N GLU A 307 16.20 4.40 15.02
CA GLU A 307 16.29 4.49 13.56
C GLU A 307 17.18 3.37 13.00
N ILE A 308 16.58 2.46 12.23
CA ILE A 308 17.29 1.37 11.59
C ILE A 308 17.72 1.80 10.19
N PRO A 309 19.04 1.76 9.89
CA PRO A 309 19.54 2.05 8.55
C PRO A 309 18.88 1.19 7.46
N ASN A 310 18.74 1.75 6.24
CA ASN A 310 18.10 1.07 5.11
C ASN A 310 19.03 0.02 4.46
N PHE A 311 19.68 -0.80 5.27
CA PHE A 311 20.54 -1.91 4.84
C PHE A 311 19.84 -3.23 5.10
N GLU A 312 19.91 -4.15 4.16
CA GLU A 312 19.21 -5.44 4.19
C GLU A 312 19.53 -6.30 5.43
N GLY A 313 20.63 -6.00 6.14
CA GLY A 313 20.98 -6.68 7.39
C GLY A 313 19.86 -6.71 8.43
N PHE A 314 18.96 -5.72 8.43
CA PHE A 314 17.84 -5.66 9.37
C PHE A 314 16.83 -6.81 9.21
N ILE A 315 16.77 -7.46 8.04
CA ILE A 315 15.84 -8.58 7.82
C ILE A 315 16.39 -9.92 8.30
N ARG A 316 17.69 -10.03 8.62
CA ARG A 316 18.33 -11.29 9.02
C ARG A 316 17.70 -11.96 10.25
N PRO A 317 17.21 -11.23 11.29
CA PRO A 317 16.51 -11.84 12.43
C PRO A 317 15.05 -12.21 12.17
N LEU A 318 14.52 -11.93 10.97
CA LEU A 318 13.11 -12.16 10.63
C LEU A 318 12.96 -13.46 9.82
N ASN A 319 12.25 -14.43 10.38
CA ASN A 319 11.87 -15.66 9.70
C ASN A 319 10.41 -15.55 9.23
N ILE A 320 10.18 -15.55 7.91
CA ILE A 320 8.83 -15.39 7.33
C ILE A 320 8.42 -16.71 6.67
N ILE A 321 7.38 -17.33 7.21
CA ILE A 321 6.82 -18.60 6.75
C ILE A 321 5.53 -18.31 5.99
N VAL A 322 5.51 -18.62 4.68
CA VAL A 322 4.35 -18.39 3.80
C VAL A 322 4.04 -19.70 3.05
N PRO A 323 3.02 -20.46 3.47
CA PRO A 323 2.71 -21.76 2.88
C PRO A 323 2.31 -21.66 1.40
N GLU A 324 2.86 -22.56 0.58
CA GLU A 324 2.54 -22.65 -0.85
C GLU A 324 1.06 -22.99 -1.11
N GLY A 325 0.52 -22.51 -2.21
CA GLY A 325 -0.88 -22.75 -2.62
C GLY A 325 -1.90 -21.93 -1.84
N THR A 326 -1.45 -20.99 -1.02
CA THR A 326 -2.32 -20.03 -0.32
C THR A 326 -2.45 -18.73 -1.11
N ILE A 327 -3.44 -17.90 -0.75
CA ILE A 327 -3.64 -16.58 -1.33
C ILE A 327 -2.43 -15.63 -1.15
N VAL A 328 -1.57 -15.89 -0.16
CA VAL A 328 -0.35 -15.14 0.15
C VAL A 328 0.92 -15.77 -0.44
N ASN A 329 0.80 -16.94 -1.08
CA ASN A 329 1.86 -17.64 -1.81
C ASN A 329 1.26 -18.52 -2.90
N PRO A 330 0.65 -17.91 -3.94
CA PRO A 330 -0.03 -18.65 -5.00
C PRO A 330 0.97 -19.41 -5.88
N LEU A 331 0.51 -20.55 -6.39
CA LEU A 331 1.22 -21.33 -7.39
C LEU A 331 0.80 -20.91 -8.80
N PRO A 332 1.73 -20.89 -9.77
CA PRO A 332 1.38 -20.66 -11.17
C PRO A 332 0.34 -21.70 -11.66
N PRO A 333 -0.59 -21.28 -12.53
CA PRO A 333 -0.71 -20.02 -13.24
C PRO A 333 -1.64 -18.98 -12.57
N ALA A 334 -1.83 -19.03 -11.25
CA ALA A 334 -2.78 -18.16 -10.57
C ALA A 334 -2.57 -16.67 -10.94
N ALA A 335 -3.68 -15.94 -11.10
CA ALA A 335 -3.66 -14.52 -11.40
C ALA A 335 -3.36 -13.68 -10.16
N CYS A 336 -2.66 -12.54 -10.33
CA CYS A 336 -2.20 -11.67 -9.24
C CYS A 336 -2.25 -10.16 -9.56
N ALA A 337 -2.91 -9.74 -10.65
CA ALA A 337 -2.98 -8.33 -11.07
C ALA A 337 -3.47 -7.39 -9.96
N ALA A 338 -4.44 -7.83 -9.16
CA ALA A 338 -5.03 -7.08 -8.06
C ALA A 338 -4.48 -7.48 -6.67
N ARG A 339 -3.28 -8.10 -6.61
CA ARG A 339 -2.63 -8.60 -5.38
C ARG A 339 -2.60 -7.57 -4.22
N ALA A 340 -2.62 -6.29 -4.56
CA ALA A 340 -2.50 -5.23 -3.57
C ALA A 340 -3.65 -5.24 -2.54
N ILE A 341 -4.84 -5.76 -2.87
CA ILE A 341 -5.92 -5.93 -1.89
C ILE A 341 -5.47 -6.79 -0.70
N VAL A 342 -4.82 -7.91 -0.96
CA VAL A 342 -4.23 -8.79 0.07
C VAL A 342 -3.02 -8.14 0.72
N GLY A 343 -2.11 -7.58 -0.09
CA GLY A 343 -0.86 -7.01 0.41
C GLY A 343 -1.06 -5.81 1.35
N TRP A 344 -2.00 -4.92 1.05
CA TRP A 344 -2.32 -3.80 1.93
C TRP A 344 -3.08 -4.24 3.17
N ARG A 345 -4.03 -5.19 3.04
CA ARG A 345 -4.71 -5.79 4.17
C ARG A 345 -3.74 -6.48 5.13
N SER A 346 -2.66 -7.05 4.59
CA SER A 346 -1.58 -7.67 5.37
C SER A 346 -0.95 -6.72 6.39
N LEU A 347 -0.90 -5.42 6.11
CA LEU A 347 -0.38 -4.42 7.05
C LEU A 347 -1.30 -4.27 8.26
N ASP A 348 -2.62 -4.11 8.05
CA ASP A 348 -3.59 -4.05 9.15
C ASP A 348 -3.62 -5.37 9.94
N LEU A 349 -3.49 -6.52 9.25
CA LEU A 349 -3.41 -7.83 9.89
C LEU A 349 -2.20 -7.93 10.83
N LEU A 350 -1.02 -7.50 10.37
CA LEU A 350 0.20 -7.47 11.17
C LEU A 350 0.06 -6.51 12.35
N LEU A 351 -0.44 -5.28 12.12
CA LEU A 351 -0.69 -4.29 13.18
C LEU A 351 -1.68 -4.83 14.21
N GLY A 352 -2.75 -5.51 13.81
CA GLY A 352 -3.70 -6.16 14.72
C GLY A 352 -3.07 -7.27 15.57
N CYS A 353 -2.11 -8.01 15.02
CA CYS A 353 -1.33 -8.97 15.80
C CYS A 353 -0.39 -8.26 16.80
N PHE A 354 0.32 -7.21 16.34
CA PHE A 354 1.20 -6.41 17.19
C PHE A 354 0.44 -5.60 18.26
N ALA A 355 -0.83 -5.29 18.07
CA ALA A 355 -1.67 -4.67 19.12
C ALA A 355 -1.75 -5.49 20.40
N GLN A 356 -1.58 -6.82 20.30
CA GLN A 356 -1.53 -7.72 21.47
C GLN A 356 -0.16 -7.70 22.17
N ILE A 357 0.89 -7.15 21.52
CA ILE A 357 2.28 -7.14 21.99
C ILE A 357 2.66 -5.74 22.48
N VAL A 358 2.40 -4.72 21.66
CA VAL A 358 2.78 -3.31 21.86
C VAL A 358 1.61 -2.37 21.51
N PRO A 359 0.49 -2.41 22.27
CA PRO A 359 -0.74 -1.68 21.96
C PRO A 359 -0.52 -0.17 21.80
N ASP A 360 0.44 0.40 22.52
CA ASP A 360 0.73 1.84 22.47
C ASP A 360 1.56 2.27 21.24
N ARG A 361 2.04 1.31 20.42
CA ARG A 361 2.85 1.62 19.22
C ARG A 361 2.09 1.44 17.91
N VAL A 362 0.89 0.87 17.95
CA VAL A 362 0.13 0.54 16.75
C VAL A 362 -1.17 1.35 16.65
N PRO A 363 -1.56 1.76 15.44
CA PRO A 363 -2.87 2.35 15.19
C PRO A 363 -3.96 1.26 15.15
N ALA A 364 -5.20 1.65 15.38
CA ALA A 364 -6.36 0.90 14.94
C ALA A 364 -6.36 0.76 13.41
N ALA A 365 -7.19 -0.12 12.85
CA ALA A 365 -7.19 -0.38 11.42
C ALA A 365 -7.57 0.86 10.60
N GLY A 366 -6.92 1.00 9.48
CA GLY A 366 -7.28 1.98 8.46
C GLY A 366 -8.22 1.42 7.40
N GLU A 367 -8.33 2.10 6.26
CA GLU A 367 -9.08 1.62 5.08
C GLU A 367 -8.61 0.22 4.64
N GLY A 368 -7.38 -0.16 4.92
CA GLY A 368 -6.86 -1.51 4.73
C GLY A 368 -6.71 -1.96 3.28
N GLY A 369 -6.67 -1.03 2.38
CA GLY A 369 -6.46 -1.28 0.96
C GLY A 369 -6.18 0.04 0.24
N VAL A 370 -5.58 -0.02 -0.93
CA VAL A 370 -5.64 1.09 -1.88
C VAL A 370 -6.76 0.76 -2.85
N THR A 371 -7.82 1.55 -2.78
CA THR A 371 -8.88 1.49 -3.78
C THR A 371 -8.28 1.88 -5.13
N PHE A 372 -8.49 1.06 -6.13
CA PHE A 372 -7.79 1.18 -7.41
C PHE A 372 -8.75 0.99 -8.58
N PRO A 373 -9.41 2.07 -9.04
CA PRO A 373 -10.18 2.05 -10.27
C PRO A 373 -9.26 2.26 -11.47
N SER A 374 -9.56 1.60 -12.57
CA SER A 374 -9.00 1.87 -13.89
C SER A 374 -10.13 2.11 -14.88
N PHE A 375 -10.18 3.32 -15.43
CA PHE A 375 -11.17 3.75 -16.42
C PHE A 375 -10.55 3.72 -17.81
N SER A 376 -11.30 3.26 -18.80
CA SER A 376 -10.85 3.31 -20.19
C SER A 376 -12.00 3.48 -21.17
N GLY A 377 -11.71 4.09 -22.28
CA GLY A 377 -12.68 4.36 -23.34
C GLY A 377 -12.02 5.12 -24.47
N TYR A 378 -12.83 5.90 -25.17
CA TYR A 378 -12.38 6.76 -26.25
C TYR A 378 -12.86 8.21 -26.03
N ASP A 379 -11.98 9.16 -26.31
CA ASP A 379 -12.29 10.58 -26.44
C ASP A 379 -12.17 10.94 -27.93
N GLY A 380 -13.30 10.94 -28.62
CA GLY A 380 -13.28 10.92 -30.09
C GLY A 380 -12.63 9.64 -30.62
N ASP A 381 -11.55 9.80 -31.36
CA ASP A 381 -10.76 8.67 -31.91
C ASP A 381 -9.60 8.25 -30.98
N ASP A 382 -9.30 9.03 -29.96
CA ASP A 382 -8.18 8.81 -29.06
C ASP A 382 -8.55 7.87 -27.92
N ARG A 383 -7.77 6.81 -27.72
CA ARG A 383 -7.94 5.89 -26.62
C ARG A 383 -7.33 6.45 -25.33
N PHE A 384 -8.06 6.38 -24.23
CA PHE A 384 -7.52 6.71 -22.92
C PHE A 384 -7.53 5.52 -21.95
N VAL A 385 -6.59 5.53 -21.02
CA VAL A 385 -6.57 4.71 -19.81
C VAL A 385 -6.20 5.64 -18.65
N CYS A 386 -7.11 5.77 -17.69
CA CYS A 386 -6.90 6.52 -16.45
C CYS A 386 -6.91 5.52 -15.30
N THR A 387 -5.79 5.36 -14.64
CA THR A 387 -5.65 4.50 -13.46
C THR A 387 -5.33 5.37 -12.26
N GLU A 388 -6.08 5.21 -11.17
CA GLU A 388 -5.84 5.93 -9.92
C GLU A 388 -5.64 4.95 -8.76
N ALA A 389 -4.78 5.35 -7.83
CA ALA A 389 -4.60 4.71 -6.54
C ALA A 389 -5.01 5.71 -5.47
N TRP A 390 -6.11 5.47 -4.77
CA TRP A 390 -6.62 6.42 -3.79
C TRP A 390 -6.06 6.13 -2.41
N ALA A 391 -5.43 7.14 -1.84
CA ALA A 391 -4.90 7.09 -0.48
C ALA A 391 -6.04 7.19 0.53
N GLY A 392 -5.94 6.37 1.56
CA GLY A 392 -6.97 6.07 2.50
C GLY A 392 -6.97 6.87 3.79
N CYS A 393 -7.42 6.23 4.85
CA CYS A 393 -7.67 6.79 6.15
C CYS A 393 -6.97 5.94 7.21
N TRP A 394 -6.31 6.60 8.17
CA TRP A 394 -5.69 5.91 9.30
C TRP A 394 -6.66 5.68 10.44
N GLY A 395 -6.49 4.57 11.15
CA GLY A 395 -7.05 4.38 12.47
C GLY A 395 -6.39 5.29 13.52
N ALA A 396 -7.05 5.45 14.65
CA ALA A 396 -6.54 6.21 15.79
C ALA A 396 -5.40 5.46 16.51
N MET A 397 -4.53 6.22 17.17
CA MET A 397 -3.53 5.70 18.10
C MET A 397 -3.94 5.98 19.55
N HIS A 398 -3.16 5.46 20.51
CA HIS A 398 -3.41 5.64 21.94
C HIS A 398 -3.37 7.11 22.40
N ASP A 399 -2.71 8.00 21.64
CA ASP A 399 -2.41 9.38 22.00
C ASP A 399 -2.94 10.41 20.99
N ARG A 400 -3.53 9.98 19.86
CA ARG A 400 -3.97 10.88 18.78
C ARG A 400 -5.03 10.29 17.86
N ASP A 401 -5.79 11.19 17.25
CA ASP A 401 -6.79 10.85 16.25
C ASP A 401 -6.18 10.29 14.97
N GLY A 402 -6.96 9.50 14.24
CA GLY A 402 -6.60 8.98 12.92
C GLY A 402 -6.44 10.11 11.89
N ALA A 403 -5.39 10.02 11.06
CA ALA A 403 -5.07 11.00 10.05
C ALA A 403 -5.90 10.81 8.78
N PHE A 404 -6.45 11.91 8.24
CA PHE A 404 -7.23 11.93 7.00
C PHE A 404 -6.35 12.06 5.77
N GLY A 405 -6.69 11.32 4.71
CA GLY A 405 -6.01 11.40 3.41
C GLY A 405 -4.59 10.84 3.39
N ILE A 406 -4.21 10.06 4.40
CA ILE A 406 -2.90 9.41 4.50
C ILE A 406 -3.11 7.90 4.42
N PRO A 407 -2.42 7.19 3.51
CA PRO A 407 -2.48 5.74 3.45
C PRO A 407 -1.82 5.10 4.69
N ASN A 408 -2.00 3.81 4.89
CA ASN A 408 -1.25 3.05 5.89
C ASN A 408 0.26 3.05 5.57
N PRO A 409 1.15 2.57 6.46
CA PRO A 409 2.61 2.70 6.30
C PRO A 409 3.17 2.16 4.98
N GLY A 410 2.43 1.30 4.28
CA GLY A 410 2.88 0.69 3.02
C GLY A 410 2.97 1.66 1.85
N GLY A 411 2.25 2.78 1.88
CA GLY A 411 2.12 3.71 0.77
C GLY A 411 2.83 5.03 1.00
N ASN A 412 3.50 5.49 -0.04
CA ASN A 412 3.94 6.86 -0.19
C ASN A 412 3.39 7.40 -1.52
N LEU A 413 2.06 7.32 -1.63
CA LEU A 413 1.29 7.68 -2.82
C LEU A 413 0.56 8.99 -2.59
N THR A 414 0.25 9.70 -3.68
CA THR A 414 -0.64 10.85 -3.68
C THR A 414 -1.84 10.59 -4.59
N ASN A 415 -3.00 11.16 -4.24
CA ASN A 415 -4.14 11.18 -5.14
C ASN A 415 -3.84 12.13 -6.31
N GLN A 416 -4.24 11.74 -7.52
CA GLN A 416 -4.06 12.62 -8.69
C GLN A 416 -4.87 13.90 -8.51
N PRO A 417 -4.28 15.09 -8.80
CA PRO A 417 -5.00 16.36 -8.74
C PRO A 417 -6.24 16.34 -9.66
N VAL A 418 -7.35 16.89 -9.17
CA VAL A 418 -8.62 16.95 -9.92
C VAL A 418 -8.41 17.60 -11.28
N GLU A 419 -7.69 18.71 -11.34
CA GLU A 419 -7.41 19.47 -12.55
C GLU A 419 -6.62 18.65 -13.59
N MET A 420 -5.73 17.77 -13.12
CA MET A 420 -4.96 16.91 -14.03
C MET A 420 -5.82 15.79 -14.61
N VAL A 421 -6.68 15.19 -13.80
CA VAL A 421 -7.61 14.15 -14.26
C VAL A 421 -8.57 14.72 -15.30
N GLU A 422 -9.20 15.86 -15.01
CA GLU A 422 -10.16 16.51 -15.92
C GLU A 422 -9.51 17.07 -17.19
N ALA A 423 -8.24 17.52 -17.11
CA ALA A 423 -7.53 18.03 -18.26
C ALA A 423 -7.03 16.94 -19.23
N LEU A 424 -6.79 15.72 -18.73
CA LEU A 424 -6.16 14.63 -19.49
C LEU A 424 -7.14 13.55 -19.94
N PHE A 425 -8.31 13.46 -19.30
CA PHE A 425 -9.26 12.37 -19.53
C PHE A 425 -10.69 12.93 -19.66
N PRO A 426 -11.60 12.28 -20.39
CA PRO A 426 -12.99 12.68 -20.52
C PRO A 426 -13.79 12.32 -19.25
N LEU A 427 -13.34 12.85 -18.12
CA LEU A 427 -13.88 12.66 -16.77
C LEU A 427 -14.10 14.03 -16.11
N GLU A 428 -15.18 14.18 -15.34
CA GLU A 428 -15.43 15.31 -14.46
C GLU A 428 -15.53 14.81 -13.02
N ILE A 429 -14.83 15.46 -12.09
CA ILE A 429 -14.89 15.12 -10.67
C ILE A 429 -15.92 16.02 -9.99
N THR A 430 -17.11 15.47 -9.75
CA THR A 430 -18.26 16.22 -9.22
C THR A 430 -18.26 16.33 -7.69
N ARG A 431 -17.48 15.44 -7.00
CA ARG A 431 -17.37 15.43 -5.56
C ARG A 431 -16.00 14.89 -5.15
N TYR A 432 -15.32 15.58 -4.23
CA TYR A 432 -14.09 15.11 -3.60
C TYR A 432 -13.92 15.75 -2.23
N GLY A 433 -13.79 14.93 -1.20
CA GLY A 433 -13.63 15.44 0.17
C GLY A 433 -13.90 14.39 1.24
N MET A 434 -14.04 14.86 2.46
CA MET A 434 -14.31 14.08 3.65
C MET A 434 -15.82 13.72 3.74
N VAL A 435 -16.12 12.57 4.34
CA VAL A 435 -17.48 12.16 4.67
C VAL A 435 -17.73 12.40 6.15
N GLU A 436 -18.76 13.19 6.46
CA GLU A 436 -19.16 13.48 7.84
C GLU A 436 -19.67 12.21 8.54
N ASN A 437 -19.45 12.08 9.85
CA ASN A 437 -19.88 10.95 10.70
C ASN A 437 -19.32 9.57 10.29
N SER A 438 -18.14 9.50 9.71
CA SER A 438 -17.59 8.27 9.14
C SER A 438 -16.36 7.69 9.83
N GLY A 439 -15.71 8.43 10.73
CA GLY A 439 -14.62 7.89 11.55
C GLY A 439 -15.11 6.99 12.67
N GLY A 440 -14.38 5.91 12.97
CA GLY A 440 -14.66 5.04 14.10
C GLY A 440 -14.61 5.79 15.43
N PRO A 441 -15.68 5.71 16.25
CA PRO A 441 -15.71 6.40 17.55
C PRO A 441 -14.65 5.86 18.53
N GLY A 442 -14.04 6.77 19.27
CA GLY A 442 -13.06 6.44 20.31
C GLY A 442 -12.73 7.66 21.16
N LYS A 443 -11.99 7.47 22.26
CA LYS A 443 -11.34 8.57 22.97
C LYS A 443 -10.49 9.38 22.00
N TYR A 444 -9.79 8.66 21.14
CA TYR A 444 -9.22 9.16 19.89
C TYR A 444 -10.02 8.56 18.74
N ARG A 445 -10.58 9.43 17.89
CA ARG A 445 -11.41 8.97 16.77
C ARG A 445 -10.55 8.46 15.61
N GLY A 446 -11.05 7.49 14.86
CA GLY A 446 -10.51 7.16 13.56
C GLY A 446 -10.67 8.31 12.57
N SER A 447 -9.92 8.26 11.47
CA SER A 447 -10.08 9.19 10.36
C SER A 447 -11.47 9.08 9.74
N ASN A 448 -12.04 10.20 9.32
CA ASN A 448 -13.20 10.18 8.45
C ASN A 448 -12.86 9.52 7.10
N ALA A 449 -13.85 8.87 6.50
CA ALA A 449 -13.78 8.37 5.14
C ALA A 449 -13.63 9.53 4.14
N TYR A 450 -12.96 9.28 3.02
CA TYR A 450 -13.01 10.19 1.89
C TYR A 450 -14.04 9.70 0.86
N GLN A 451 -14.49 10.60 0.00
CA GLN A 451 -15.34 10.31 -1.14
C GLN A 451 -14.78 10.94 -2.40
N ARG A 452 -14.94 10.27 -3.54
CA ARG A 452 -14.61 10.81 -4.87
C ARG A 452 -15.61 10.33 -5.90
N GLU A 453 -16.25 11.28 -6.63
CA GLU A 453 -17.27 10.98 -7.62
C GLU A 453 -16.83 11.46 -9.00
N TYR A 454 -16.99 10.61 -9.98
CA TYR A 454 -16.70 10.86 -11.39
C TYR A 454 -17.98 10.88 -12.20
N ARG A 455 -18.10 11.87 -13.08
CA ARG A 455 -19.07 11.87 -14.19
C ARG A 455 -18.33 11.52 -15.46
N PHE A 456 -18.87 10.57 -16.23
CA PHE A 456 -18.26 10.11 -17.47
C PHE A 456 -18.71 10.98 -18.65
N LEU A 457 -17.74 11.51 -19.41
CA LEU A 457 -17.99 12.41 -20.55
C LEU A 457 -17.82 11.71 -21.91
N SER A 458 -17.22 10.53 -21.97
CA SER A 458 -17.18 9.67 -23.16
C SER A 458 -18.50 8.92 -23.35
N ASP A 459 -18.80 8.45 -24.57
CA ASP A 459 -20.04 7.71 -24.86
C ASP A 459 -20.15 6.42 -24.06
N GLU A 460 -18.99 5.75 -23.85
CA GLU A 460 -18.88 4.56 -23.06
C GLU A 460 -17.51 4.53 -22.35
N THR A 461 -17.54 4.27 -21.04
CA THR A 461 -16.33 4.04 -20.22
C THR A 461 -16.43 2.70 -19.54
N GLN A 462 -15.40 1.87 -19.74
CA GLN A 462 -15.21 0.63 -18.98
C GLN A 462 -14.43 0.95 -17.71
N MET A 463 -14.92 0.46 -16.57
CA MET A 463 -14.21 0.48 -15.30
C MET A 463 -13.87 -0.94 -14.84
N VAL A 464 -12.64 -1.15 -14.41
CA VAL A 464 -12.24 -2.25 -13.52
C VAL A 464 -11.94 -1.66 -12.15
N MET A 465 -12.32 -2.37 -11.09
CA MET A 465 -12.30 -1.82 -9.75
C MET A 465 -11.92 -2.88 -8.73
N ARG A 466 -11.12 -2.48 -7.74
CA ARG A 466 -10.94 -3.20 -6.50
C ARG A 466 -11.07 -2.24 -5.33
N SER A 467 -11.86 -2.61 -4.35
CA SER A 467 -11.97 -1.99 -3.03
C SER A 467 -12.26 -3.08 -1.99
N ASP A 468 -12.34 -2.72 -0.72
CA ASP A 468 -12.60 -3.66 0.38
C ASP A 468 -13.25 -2.92 1.54
N ARG A 469 -13.42 -3.54 2.72
CA ARG A 469 -13.95 -2.95 3.95
C ARG A 469 -15.44 -2.59 3.91
N ARG A 470 -16.25 -3.33 3.18
CA ARG A 470 -17.71 -3.15 3.23
C ARG A 470 -18.36 -3.97 4.35
N ARG A 471 -17.91 -5.20 4.58
CA ARG A 471 -18.46 -6.13 5.57
C ARG A 471 -17.55 -6.29 6.78
N TYR A 472 -16.25 -6.40 6.54
CA TYR A 472 -15.21 -6.49 7.55
C TYR A 472 -14.58 -5.11 7.76
N LEU A 473 -15.19 -4.37 8.70
CA LEU A 473 -14.86 -2.96 8.95
C LEU A 473 -13.43 -2.78 9.50
N PRO A 474 -12.84 -1.59 9.35
CA PRO A 474 -11.61 -1.24 10.04
C PRO A 474 -11.79 -1.35 11.56
N TYR A 475 -11.12 -2.30 12.20
CA TYR A 475 -11.28 -2.55 13.65
C TYR A 475 -10.79 -1.39 14.50
N GLY A 476 -11.44 -1.16 15.63
CA GLY A 476 -10.98 -0.27 16.70
C GLY A 476 -10.11 -1.02 17.72
N LEU A 477 -9.40 -0.27 18.57
CA LEU A 477 -8.57 -0.80 19.65
C LEU A 477 -8.99 -0.24 21.02
N GLU A 478 -8.73 -1.00 22.11
CA GLU A 478 -8.91 -0.59 23.51
C GLU A 478 -10.30 0.01 23.83
N GLY A 479 -11.36 -0.55 23.24
CA GLY A 479 -12.74 -0.06 23.41
C GLY A 479 -13.20 0.94 22.37
N GLY A 480 -12.31 1.38 21.47
CA GLY A 480 -12.68 2.15 20.27
C GLY A 480 -13.54 1.31 19.33
N ARG A 481 -14.41 1.97 18.57
CA ARG A 481 -15.32 1.33 17.63
C ARG A 481 -14.69 1.19 16.27
N ALA A 482 -15.21 0.24 15.48
CA ALA A 482 -14.84 0.09 14.09
C ALA A 482 -15.16 1.37 13.28
N GLY A 483 -14.43 1.57 12.20
CA GLY A 483 -14.74 2.60 11.21
C GLY A 483 -16.01 2.27 10.42
N THR A 484 -16.38 3.14 9.48
CA THR A 484 -17.54 2.93 8.61
C THR A 484 -17.19 2.08 7.38
N PRO A 485 -18.18 1.41 6.76
CA PRO A 485 -17.96 0.61 5.56
C PRO A 485 -17.62 1.46 4.33
N SER A 486 -16.91 0.85 3.36
CA SER A 486 -16.72 1.42 2.02
C SER A 486 -17.95 1.21 1.13
N TRP A 487 -18.17 2.11 0.16
CA TRP A 487 -19.24 2.01 -0.83
C TRP A 487 -18.78 2.40 -2.23
N ASN A 488 -19.28 1.65 -3.21
CA ASN A 488 -19.18 1.93 -4.64
C ASN A 488 -20.60 2.13 -5.15
N LEU A 489 -20.94 3.34 -5.61
CA LEU A 489 -22.29 3.67 -6.03
C LEU A 489 -22.30 4.20 -7.47
N ARG A 490 -23.21 3.68 -8.29
CA ARG A 490 -23.57 4.25 -9.58
C ARG A 490 -24.68 5.26 -9.34
N ASN A 491 -24.65 6.41 -10.01
CA ASN A 491 -25.67 7.45 -10.02
C ASN A 491 -26.16 7.83 -8.60
N SER A 492 -25.21 8.06 -7.69
CA SER A 492 -25.49 8.36 -6.28
C SER A 492 -26.45 9.55 -6.11
N GLY A 493 -27.43 9.40 -5.22
CA GLY A 493 -28.42 10.43 -4.90
C GLY A 493 -29.53 10.59 -5.94
N THR A 494 -29.61 9.71 -6.94
CA THR A 494 -30.69 9.70 -7.94
C THR A 494 -31.60 8.48 -7.73
N PRO A 495 -32.79 8.43 -8.38
CA PRO A 495 -33.66 7.24 -8.36
C PRO A 495 -33.01 5.99 -8.98
N GLU A 496 -31.99 6.17 -9.83
CA GLU A 496 -31.22 5.13 -10.50
C GLU A 496 -29.96 4.73 -9.72
N GLN A 497 -29.86 5.12 -8.43
CA GLN A 497 -28.74 4.71 -7.59
C GLN A 497 -28.67 3.20 -7.45
N ASP A 498 -27.49 2.64 -7.71
CA ASP A 498 -27.21 1.23 -7.57
C ASP A 498 -25.83 0.99 -6.90
N ALA A 499 -25.72 -0.10 -6.15
CA ALA A 499 -24.50 -0.46 -5.44
C ALA A 499 -23.67 -1.44 -6.27
N ILE A 500 -22.41 -1.07 -6.53
CA ILE A 500 -21.43 -1.93 -7.23
C ILE A 500 -20.67 -2.75 -6.19
N PRO A 501 -20.38 -4.05 -6.44
CA PRO A 501 -19.54 -4.87 -5.57
C PRO A 501 -18.18 -4.22 -5.24
N VAL A 502 -17.58 -4.59 -4.12
CA VAL A 502 -16.22 -4.12 -3.78
C VAL A 502 -15.19 -4.63 -4.78
N MET A 503 -15.38 -5.85 -5.27
CA MET A 503 -14.54 -6.48 -6.29
C MET A 503 -15.43 -7.10 -7.38
N PRO A 504 -15.86 -6.33 -8.39
CA PRO A 504 -16.67 -6.83 -9.49
C PRO A 504 -15.91 -7.89 -10.29
N MET A 505 -16.58 -9.00 -10.59
CA MET A 505 -16.01 -10.10 -11.38
C MET A 505 -16.24 -9.94 -12.89
N GLU A 506 -16.68 -8.77 -13.31
CA GLU A 506 -16.82 -8.32 -14.69
C GLU A 506 -16.54 -6.83 -14.79
N PRO A 507 -16.18 -6.31 -15.98
CA PRO A 507 -16.06 -4.88 -16.19
C PRO A 507 -17.39 -4.16 -15.96
N VAL A 508 -17.34 -3.02 -15.26
CA VAL A 508 -18.52 -2.15 -15.09
C VAL A 508 -18.52 -1.12 -16.21
N ILE A 509 -19.61 -1.04 -16.95
CA ILE A 509 -19.75 -0.12 -18.08
C ILE A 509 -20.60 1.07 -17.66
N PHE A 510 -20.09 2.27 -17.92
CA PHE A 510 -20.78 3.56 -17.73
C PHE A 510 -21.03 4.23 -19.08
N LYS A 511 -22.18 4.88 -19.19
CA LYS A 511 -22.55 5.73 -20.34
C LYS A 511 -22.29 7.20 -20.04
N ARG A 512 -22.22 8.02 -21.07
CA ARG A 512 -22.10 9.48 -20.95
C ARG A 512 -23.14 10.05 -19.97
N GLY A 513 -22.65 10.81 -18.98
CA GLY A 513 -23.47 11.48 -17.96
C GLY A 513 -23.75 10.64 -16.71
N GLU A 514 -23.54 9.32 -16.74
CA GLU A 514 -23.59 8.50 -15.51
C GLU A 514 -22.46 8.86 -14.57
N THR A 515 -22.64 8.56 -13.27
CA THR A 515 -21.63 8.83 -12.24
C THR A 515 -21.20 7.56 -11.51
N PHE A 516 -19.96 7.58 -11.04
CA PHE A 516 -19.40 6.60 -10.11
C PHE A 516 -18.89 7.32 -8.87
N LEU A 517 -19.47 7.02 -7.72
CA LEU A 517 -19.03 7.49 -6.41
C LEU A 517 -18.35 6.34 -5.65
N HIS A 518 -17.10 6.56 -5.23
CA HIS A 518 -16.47 5.74 -4.21
C HIS A 518 -16.44 6.47 -2.88
N ILE A 519 -16.76 5.75 -1.81
CA ILE A 519 -16.57 6.15 -0.42
C ILE A 519 -15.68 5.12 0.23
N SER A 520 -14.56 5.54 0.80
CA SER A 520 -13.63 4.63 1.50
C SER A 520 -14.21 4.14 2.83
N GLY A 521 -13.61 3.11 3.42
CA GLY A 521 -13.83 2.83 4.83
C GLY A 521 -13.27 3.96 5.71
N GLY A 522 -13.96 4.33 6.77
CA GLY A 522 -13.41 5.20 7.83
C GLY A 522 -12.40 4.45 8.69
N GLY A 523 -11.41 5.13 9.31
CA GLY A 523 -10.46 4.50 10.23
C GLY A 523 -11.12 4.05 11.54
N GLY A 524 -10.60 3.01 12.18
CA GLY A 524 -11.03 2.56 13.52
C GLY A 524 -10.65 3.54 14.63
N GLY A 525 -11.45 3.62 15.69
CA GLY A 525 -11.20 4.45 16.88
C GLY A 525 -10.30 3.75 17.90
N HIS A 526 -9.78 4.49 18.86
CA HIS A 526 -8.99 3.98 19.97
C HIS A 526 -9.53 4.50 21.33
N GLY A 527 -9.73 3.62 22.30
CA GLY A 527 -10.27 3.95 23.60
C GLY A 527 -11.79 4.22 23.62
N ASP A 528 -12.39 4.27 24.80
CA ASP A 528 -13.85 4.49 24.95
C ASP A 528 -14.26 5.87 24.39
N PRO A 529 -15.23 5.93 23.45
CA PRO A 529 -15.75 7.20 22.92
C PRO A 529 -16.28 8.16 24.01
N LEU A 530 -16.81 7.63 25.12
CA LEU A 530 -17.32 8.44 26.21
C LEU A 530 -16.21 9.11 27.05
N GLU A 531 -14.94 8.75 26.82
CA GLU A 531 -13.78 9.41 27.43
C GLU A 531 -13.20 10.55 26.59
N ARG A 532 -13.67 10.74 25.31
CA ARG A 532 -13.20 11.86 24.47
C ARG A 532 -13.56 13.19 25.13
N ALA A 533 -12.62 14.13 25.19
CA ALA A 533 -12.85 15.43 25.77
C ALA A 533 -14.02 16.15 25.05
N PRO A 534 -14.99 16.72 25.79
CA PRO A 534 -16.15 17.38 25.17
C PRO A 534 -15.74 18.54 24.25
N GLU A 535 -14.64 19.20 24.54
CA GLU A 535 -14.07 20.30 23.75
C GLU A 535 -13.55 19.80 22.40
N ASP A 536 -12.92 18.61 22.36
CA ASP A 536 -12.46 18.00 21.12
C ASP A 536 -13.64 17.59 20.23
N VAL A 537 -14.74 17.08 20.84
CA VAL A 537 -15.99 16.78 20.12
C VAL A 537 -16.63 18.05 19.56
N LEU A 538 -16.61 19.16 20.31
CA LEU A 538 -17.08 20.46 19.83
C LEU A 538 -16.27 20.94 18.62
N GLU A 539 -14.94 20.76 18.64
CA GLU A 539 -14.07 21.13 17.53
C GLU A 539 -14.34 20.26 16.30
N ASP A 540 -14.51 18.94 16.48
CA ASP A 540 -14.90 18.05 15.40
C ASP A 540 -16.21 18.45 14.74
N VAL A 541 -17.19 18.97 15.51
CA VAL A 541 -18.45 19.49 14.95
C VAL A 541 -18.23 20.81 14.20
N ARG A 542 -17.35 21.70 14.69
CA ARG A 542 -16.99 22.94 14.01
C ARG A 542 -16.26 22.72 12.70
N GLU A 543 -15.45 21.65 12.66
CA GLU A 543 -14.70 21.22 11.47
C GLU A 543 -15.55 20.36 10.51
N GLU A 544 -16.85 20.20 10.76
CA GLU A 544 -17.77 19.40 9.94
C GLU A 544 -17.37 17.91 9.84
N ARG A 545 -16.65 17.40 10.86
CA ARG A 545 -16.31 15.97 10.97
C ARG A 545 -17.48 15.16 11.50
N PHE A 546 -18.26 15.76 12.41
CA PHE A 546 -19.46 15.20 13.04
C PHE A 546 -20.61 16.20 13.00
N THR A 547 -21.85 15.68 12.95
CA THR A 547 -23.04 16.47 13.25
C THR A 547 -23.22 16.62 14.78
N ALA A 548 -23.92 17.66 15.20
CA ALA A 548 -24.25 17.84 16.63
C ALA A 548 -25.10 16.69 17.20
N ASP A 549 -25.98 16.10 16.39
CA ASP A 549 -26.76 14.92 16.79
C ASP A 549 -25.86 13.67 16.96
N TYR A 550 -24.90 13.47 16.07
CA TYR A 550 -23.89 12.42 16.21
C TYR A 550 -23.05 12.61 17.50
N ALA A 551 -22.58 13.83 17.78
CA ALA A 551 -21.85 14.17 18.99
C ALA A 551 -22.64 13.79 20.25
N ARG A 552 -23.96 14.05 20.26
CA ARG A 552 -24.84 13.67 21.37
C ARG A 552 -25.02 12.16 21.50
N ASP A 553 -25.36 11.48 20.40
CA ASP A 553 -25.81 10.09 20.45
C ASP A 553 -24.65 9.09 20.52
N VAL A 554 -23.46 9.46 20.05
CA VAL A 554 -22.28 8.60 20.02
C VAL A 554 -21.28 8.93 21.12
N TYR A 555 -21.00 10.22 21.35
CA TYR A 555 -20.02 10.68 22.34
C TYR A 555 -20.67 11.18 23.65
N GLY A 556 -21.99 11.27 23.68
CA GLY A 556 -22.73 11.80 24.82
C GLY A 556 -22.49 13.29 25.07
N VAL A 557 -22.00 14.04 24.07
CA VAL A 557 -21.69 15.47 24.20
C VAL A 557 -22.84 16.31 23.68
N VAL A 558 -23.46 17.07 24.56
CA VAL A 558 -24.57 17.96 24.22
C VAL A 558 -24.04 19.36 23.93
N LEU A 559 -24.30 19.83 22.72
CA LEU A 559 -23.90 21.15 22.25
C LEU A 559 -25.11 22.08 22.19
N SER A 560 -24.94 23.35 22.56
CA SER A 560 -26.01 24.35 22.56
C SER A 560 -25.47 25.76 22.37
N GLY A 561 -26.35 26.70 22.05
CA GLY A 561 -26.02 28.13 21.91
C GLY A 561 -25.60 28.55 20.50
N ASN A 562 -25.39 29.89 20.33
CA ASN A 562 -24.83 30.49 19.15
C ASN A 562 -23.89 31.64 19.58
N PRO A 563 -22.55 31.48 19.51
CA PRO A 563 -21.84 30.32 18.93
C PRO A 563 -22.06 29.01 19.71
N LEU A 564 -21.87 27.87 19.01
CA LEU A 564 -22.02 26.53 19.57
C LEU A 564 -20.99 26.29 20.69
N ALA A 565 -21.47 25.75 21.83
CA ALA A 565 -20.65 25.47 22.99
C ALA A 565 -21.11 24.18 23.69
N VAL A 566 -20.24 23.57 24.50
CA VAL A 566 -20.56 22.39 25.31
C VAL A 566 -21.52 22.77 26.43
N ASP A 567 -22.64 22.05 26.57
CA ASP A 567 -23.51 22.07 27.75
C ASP A 567 -23.04 20.98 28.73
N ALA A 568 -22.16 21.35 29.66
CA ALA A 568 -21.50 20.39 30.54
C ALA A 568 -22.50 19.57 31.38
N ALA A 569 -23.54 20.23 31.92
CA ALA A 569 -24.53 19.53 32.78
C ALA A 569 -25.35 18.50 31.98
N LYS A 570 -25.76 18.82 30.77
CA LYS A 570 -26.48 17.87 29.92
C LYS A 570 -25.54 16.80 29.36
N THR A 571 -24.29 17.11 29.11
CA THR A 571 -23.27 16.16 28.68
C THR A 571 -23.06 15.07 29.76
N ASP A 572 -22.92 15.45 31.03
CA ASP A 572 -22.78 14.50 32.13
C ASP A 572 -23.99 13.55 32.22
N ILE A 573 -25.19 14.11 32.14
CA ILE A 573 -26.45 13.33 32.17
C ILE A 573 -26.52 12.39 30.95
N CYS A 574 -26.17 12.87 29.78
CA CYS A 574 -26.22 12.10 28.54
C CYS A 574 -25.24 10.92 28.58
N ARG A 575 -23.99 11.13 28.98
CA ARG A 575 -22.97 10.07 29.16
C ARG A 575 -23.39 9.01 30.16
N GLU A 576 -23.94 9.42 31.33
CA GLU A 576 -24.45 8.49 32.32
C GLU A 576 -25.65 7.68 31.82
N THR A 577 -26.45 8.25 30.92
CA THR A 577 -27.57 7.54 30.31
C THR A 577 -27.08 6.50 29.31
N ILE A 578 -26.12 6.88 28.41
CA ILE A 578 -25.52 5.96 27.45
C ILE A 578 -24.84 4.78 28.13
N LYS A 579 -24.07 5.01 29.20
CA LYS A 579 -23.41 3.94 29.99
C LYS A 579 -24.38 2.92 30.56
N LYS A 580 -25.62 3.31 30.88
CA LYS A 580 -26.65 2.43 31.45
C LYS A 580 -27.47 1.70 30.38
N THR A 581 -27.38 2.12 29.13
CA THR A 581 -28.12 1.53 28.03
C THR A 581 -27.27 0.41 27.39
N ALA A 582 -27.85 -0.78 27.23
CA ALA A 582 -27.16 -1.85 26.51
C ALA A 582 -26.85 -1.38 25.07
N PRO A 583 -25.61 -1.58 24.58
CA PRO A 583 -25.26 -1.18 23.23
C PRO A 583 -26.09 -1.96 22.20
N ASP A 584 -26.62 -1.25 21.21
CA ASP A 584 -27.18 -1.87 20.00
C ASP A 584 -26.01 -2.33 19.13
N THR A 585 -25.69 -3.63 19.18
CA THR A 585 -24.58 -4.23 18.43
C THR A 585 -24.97 -4.57 16.99
N GLU A 586 -26.26 -4.71 16.68
CA GLU A 586 -26.74 -5.00 15.32
C GLU A 586 -26.80 -3.72 14.46
N HIS A 587 -27.20 -2.60 15.06
CA HIS A 587 -27.35 -1.31 14.39
C HIS A 587 -26.75 -0.19 15.25
N PRO A 588 -25.42 -0.14 15.40
CA PRO A 588 -24.77 0.88 16.21
C PRO A 588 -25.16 2.30 15.72
N PRO A 589 -25.43 3.25 16.62
CA PRO A 589 -25.87 4.60 16.25
C PRO A 589 -24.97 5.27 15.22
N TYR A 590 -23.65 5.12 15.34
CA TYR A 590 -22.70 5.74 14.43
C TYR A 590 -22.80 5.23 12.98
N LEU A 591 -23.10 3.94 12.77
CA LEU A 591 -23.30 3.38 11.42
C LEU A 591 -24.65 3.81 10.82
N ARG A 592 -25.67 3.99 11.65
CA ARG A 592 -26.98 4.48 11.20
C ARG A 592 -26.87 5.88 10.62
N TYR A 593 -26.18 6.81 11.29
CA TYR A 593 -25.94 8.16 10.75
C TYR A 593 -25.27 8.14 9.38
N PHE A 594 -24.27 7.28 9.22
CA PHE A 594 -23.54 7.12 7.97
C PHE A 594 -24.43 6.56 6.84
N HIS A 595 -25.20 5.50 7.11
CA HIS A 595 -26.08 4.88 6.11
C HIS A 595 -27.26 5.77 5.73
N ASP A 596 -27.85 6.49 6.69
CA ASP A 596 -28.95 7.42 6.45
C ASP A 596 -28.50 8.55 5.50
N ALA A 597 -27.29 9.09 5.70
CA ALA A 597 -26.71 10.11 4.83
C ALA A 597 -26.52 9.63 3.37
N LEU A 598 -26.31 8.34 3.15
CA LEU A 598 -26.14 7.73 1.82
C LEU A 598 -27.45 7.19 1.23
N GLY A 599 -28.57 7.23 1.98
CA GLY A 599 -29.84 6.64 1.57
C GLY A 599 -29.83 5.09 1.50
N ILE A 600 -28.91 4.46 2.23
CA ILE A 600 -28.76 3.00 2.28
C ILE A 600 -29.63 2.45 3.41
N ARG A 601 -30.70 1.70 3.06
CA ARG A 601 -31.71 1.24 4.03
C ARG A 601 -31.52 -0.20 4.51
N THR A 602 -30.77 -1.01 3.78
CA THR A 602 -30.53 -2.42 4.13
C THR A 602 -29.04 -2.72 4.03
N PHE A 603 -28.42 -2.92 5.18
CA PHE A 603 -27.04 -3.36 5.26
C PHE A 603 -26.91 -4.40 6.37
N ARG A 604 -26.25 -5.50 6.08
CA ARG A 604 -25.94 -6.54 7.05
C ARG A 604 -24.44 -6.52 7.32
N LEU A 605 -24.07 -6.09 8.53
CA LEU A 605 -22.71 -6.28 9.04
C LEU A 605 -22.47 -7.77 9.27
N MET A 606 -21.37 -8.27 8.72
CA MET A 606 -20.82 -9.57 9.12
C MET A 606 -19.56 -9.26 9.93
N GLY A 607 -19.45 -9.79 11.15
CA GLY A 607 -18.13 -9.90 11.72
C GLY A 607 -17.80 -9.43 13.11
N GLU A 608 -18.65 -8.76 13.88
CA GLU A 608 -18.32 -8.56 15.32
C GLU A 608 -18.42 -9.87 16.14
N ARG A 609 -19.19 -10.85 15.70
CA ARG A 609 -19.32 -12.15 16.40
C ARG A 609 -18.28 -13.20 15.99
N GLU A 610 -17.59 -13.04 14.86
CA GLU A 610 -16.59 -14.02 14.39
C GLU A 610 -15.15 -13.62 14.75
N MET A 611 -14.92 -12.38 15.17
CA MET A 611 -13.60 -11.91 15.62
C MET A 611 -13.28 -12.29 17.08
N GLU A 612 -14.26 -12.79 17.86
CA GLU A 612 -14.09 -13.23 19.24
C GLU A 612 -13.81 -14.74 19.38
N SER A 613 -13.76 -15.51 18.32
CA SER A 613 -13.44 -16.95 18.32
C SER A 613 -12.13 -17.19 17.56
#